data_65e5f745c08115515056b09bdecf3db3
#
_entry.id   65e5f745c08115515056b09bdecf3db3
#
_cell.length_a   1.000
_cell.length_b   1.000
_cell.length_c   1.000
_cell.angle_alpha   90.00
_cell.angle_beta   90.00
_cell.angle_gamma   90.00
#
_symmetry.space_group_name_H-M   'P 1'
#
loop_
_entity.id
_entity.type
_entity.pdbx_description
1 polymer ?
#
loop_
_entity_poly.entity_id
_entity_poly.type
_entity_poly.pdbx_seq_one_letter_code
_entity_poly.pdbx_strand_id
1 'polypeptide(L)'
;MSATQIDLSSYGIELLISYHNNPSVSKRNKLVQIHAGLVRKVAHRFTHQCAEPYEDLEQIGYIGLIRAIERFNPHQGCAFSSFAIPYIRGEMLHFLRDKSSVLKVPRRWQELYSDGEKIQKEFSSKFGRSATDTEIAKALDVSIQEWQESKLAAQNRQPLSLDATVGNQIDVLVSLGDTIADSHYQTLQYLEEDRQQLQGAMSQLEEKTRAAIECVFIRQLPRKEAAKKIGVSPMTVSR
;
A
#
# COMPACT_ATOMS: atom_id res chain seq x y z
N MET A 1 13.60 -21.44 39.72
CA MET A 1 13.87 -21.96 38.36
C MET A 1 13.71 -23.48 38.43
N SER A 2 12.70 -24.02 37.73
CA SER A 2 12.36 -25.46 37.88
C SER A 2 13.33 -26.33 37.08
N ALA A 3 13.57 -27.53 37.56
CA ALA A 3 14.46 -28.53 36.96
C ALA A 3 14.22 -28.81 35.47
N THR A 4 12.99 -28.64 35.01
CA THR A 4 12.59 -28.79 33.59
C THR A 4 13.20 -27.75 32.64
N GLN A 5 13.57 -26.56 33.13
CA GLN A 5 14.13 -25.47 32.30
C GLN A 5 15.66 -25.64 32.10
N ILE A 6 16.34 -26.30 33.02
CA ILE A 6 17.77 -26.59 32.92
C ILE A 6 18.01 -27.72 31.91
N ASP A 7 17.14 -28.74 31.89
CA ASP A 7 17.20 -29.89 30.97
C ASP A 7 17.00 -29.46 29.49
N LEU A 8 16.06 -28.55 29.21
CA LEU A 8 15.80 -28.06 27.87
C LEU A 8 16.95 -27.20 27.31
N SER A 9 17.68 -26.50 28.18
CA SER A 9 18.83 -25.68 27.79
C SER A 9 20.04 -26.53 27.40
N SER A 10 20.35 -27.55 28.18
CA SER A 10 21.47 -28.48 27.89
C SER A 10 21.18 -29.31 26.62
N TYR A 11 19.96 -29.85 26.49
CA TYR A 11 19.51 -30.58 25.32
C TYR A 11 19.57 -29.71 24.03
N GLY A 12 19.21 -28.41 24.11
CA GLY A 12 19.31 -27.50 23.01
C GLY A 12 20.74 -27.30 22.49
N ILE A 13 21.71 -27.19 23.40
CA ILE A 13 23.13 -27.05 23.07
C ILE A 13 23.67 -28.32 22.43
N GLU A 14 23.39 -29.50 22.99
CA GLU A 14 23.79 -30.78 22.42
C GLU A 14 23.23 -31.00 21.02
N LEU A 15 21.97 -30.63 20.80
CA LEU A 15 21.34 -30.71 19.49
C LEU A 15 21.96 -29.75 18.48
N LEU A 16 22.37 -28.52 18.90
CA LEU A 16 23.10 -27.57 18.06
C LEU A 16 24.47 -28.11 17.64
N ILE A 17 25.22 -28.72 18.58
CA ILE A 17 26.51 -29.38 18.28
C ILE A 17 26.29 -30.55 17.33
N SER A 18 25.28 -31.39 17.58
CA SER A 18 24.93 -32.51 16.71
C SER A 18 24.50 -32.07 15.31
N TYR A 19 23.80 -30.92 15.21
CA TYR A 19 23.42 -30.33 13.93
C TYR A 19 24.64 -29.78 13.18
N HIS A 20 25.52 -29.06 13.87
CA HIS A 20 26.74 -28.50 13.29
C HIS A 20 27.65 -29.60 12.68
N ASN A 21 27.80 -30.72 13.36
CA ASN A 21 28.62 -31.84 12.90
C ASN A 21 27.96 -32.66 11.78
N ASN A 22 26.65 -32.80 11.80
CA ASN A 22 25.87 -33.55 10.80
C ASN A 22 24.50 -32.88 10.57
N PRO A 23 24.43 -31.92 9.63
CA PRO A 23 23.21 -31.20 9.33
C PRO A 23 22.11 -32.11 8.80
N SER A 24 20.89 -32.04 9.41
CA SER A 24 19.70 -32.71 8.89
C SER A 24 18.45 -31.89 9.13
N VAL A 25 17.48 -32.00 8.21
CA VAL A 25 16.20 -31.28 8.29
C VAL A 25 15.45 -31.58 9.58
N SER A 26 15.48 -32.84 10.03
CA SER A 26 14.84 -33.28 11.29
C SER A 26 15.42 -32.56 12.50
N LYS A 27 16.75 -32.50 12.63
CA LYS A 27 17.42 -31.79 13.71
C LYS A 27 17.14 -30.29 13.66
N ARG A 28 17.21 -29.67 12.45
CA ARG A 28 16.88 -28.26 12.27
C ARG A 28 15.48 -27.94 12.75
N ASN A 29 14.48 -28.74 12.35
CA ASN A 29 13.09 -28.52 12.74
C ASN A 29 12.88 -28.66 14.27
N LYS A 30 13.56 -29.59 14.92
CA LYS A 30 13.56 -29.71 16.39
C LYS A 30 14.17 -28.46 17.04
N LEU A 31 15.29 -27.96 16.51
CA LEU A 31 15.92 -26.71 17.00
C LEU A 31 14.99 -25.51 16.85
N VAL A 32 14.28 -25.39 15.72
CA VAL A 32 13.28 -24.34 15.51
C VAL A 32 12.19 -24.40 16.57
N GLN A 33 11.66 -25.59 16.88
CA GLN A 33 10.64 -25.76 17.91
C GLN A 33 11.13 -25.35 19.30
N ILE A 34 12.36 -25.78 19.70
CA ILE A 34 12.96 -25.44 21.00
C ILE A 34 13.14 -23.92 21.14
N HIS A 35 13.55 -23.24 20.07
CA HIS A 35 13.86 -21.81 20.08
C HIS A 35 12.74 -20.90 19.57
N ALA A 36 11.54 -21.44 19.29
CA ALA A 36 10.38 -20.68 18.82
C ALA A 36 10.01 -19.47 19.72
N GLY A 37 10.26 -19.60 21.02
CA GLY A 37 10.04 -18.50 21.99
C GLY A 37 10.86 -17.24 21.69
N LEU A 38 12.05 -17.37 21.07
CA LEU A 38 12.85 -16.21 20.66
C LEU A 38 12.14 -15.42 19.54
N VAL A 39 11.56 -16.13 18.56
CA VAL A 39 10.82 -15.53 17.45
C VAL A 39 9.62 -14.77 17.98
N ARG A 40 8.80 -15.40 18.82
CA ARG A 40 7.61 -14.79 19.43
C ARG A 40 7.95 -13.52 20.22
N LYS A 41 9.02 -13.58 21.02
CA LYS A 41 9.50 -12.41 21.79
C LYS A 41 9.89 -11.24 20.91
N VAL A 42 10.55 -11.51 19.77
CA VAL A 42 10.95 -10.46 18.82
C VAL A 42 9.74 -9.94 18.05
N ALA A 43 8.90 -10.84 17.50
CA ALA A 43 7.70 -10.49 16.75
C ALA A 43 6.76 -9.59 17.57
N HIS A 44 6.54 -9.92 18.84
CA HIS A 44 5.69 -9.12 19.74
C HIS A 44 6.17 -7.67 19.91
N ARG A 45 7.47 -7.41 19.82
CA ARG A 45 8.01 -6.04 19.90
C ARG A 45 7.74 -5.25 18.62
N PHE A 46 7.68 -5.93 17.48
CA PHE A 46 7.41 -5.28 16.19
C PHE A 46 5.93 -5.00 15.95
N THR A 47 5.02 -5.80 16.52
CA THR A 47 3.57 -5.60 16.36
C THR A 47 3.11 -4.19 16.77
N HIS A 48 3.76 -3.59 17.76
CA HIS A 48 3.44 -2.23 18.20
C HIS A 48 4.08 -1.12 17.34
N GLN A 49 4.92 -1.48 16.36
CA GLN A 49 5.71 -0.54 15.56
C GLN A 49 5.35 -0.56 14.07
N CYS A 50 4.52 -1.50 13.64
CA CYS A 50 4.13 -1.67 12.23
C CYS A 50 2.66 -2.10 12.13
N ALA A 51 2.10 -1.97 10.93
CA ALA A 51 0.71 -2.35 10.64
C ALA A 51 0.55 -3.82 10.21
N GLU A 52 1.66 -4.58 10.13
CA GLU A 52 1.64 -5.96 9.68
C GLU A 52 1.08 -6.90 10.76
N PRO A 53 0.33 -7.94 10.37
CA PRO A 53 -0.19 -8.96 11.29
C PRO A 53 0.93 -9.66 12.05
N TYR A 54 0.66 -10.01 13.31
CA TYR A 54 1.61 -10.74 14.15
C TYR A 54 2.05 -12.05 13.51
N GLU A 55 1.13 -12.77 12.90
CA GLU A 55 1.34 -14.07 12.27
C GLU A 55 2.37 -13.98 11.12
N ASP A 56 2.29 -12.95 10.32
CA ASP A 56 3.24 -12.73 9.22
C ASP A 56 4.63 -12.42 9.74
N LEU A 57 4.73 -11.57 10.77
CA LEU A 57 6.00 -11.28 11.43
C LEU A 57 6.60 -12.53 12.07
N GLU A 58 5.79 -13.39 12.70
CA GLU A 58 6.23 -14.64 13.29
C GLU A 58 6.79 -15.58 12.21
N GLN A 59 6.11 -15.74 11.07
CA GLN A 59 6.60 -16.58 9.96
C GLN A 59 7.93 -16.07 9.39
N ILE A 60 8.06 -14.77 9.18
CA ILE A 60 9.31 -14.17 8.75
C ILE A 60 10.42 -14.37 9.78
N GLY A 61 10.08 -14.25 11.07
CA GLY A 61 11.02 -14.50 12.16
C GLY A 61 11.53 -15.94 12.19
N TYR A 62 10.70 -16.92 11.83
CA TYR A 62 11.16 -18.31 11.70
C TYR A 62 12.18 -18.48 10.58
N ILE A 63 12.06 -17.75 9.47
CA ILE A 63 13.08 -17.74 8.42
C ILE A 63 14.41 -17.23 8.97
N GLY A 64 14.37 -16.14 9.75
CA GLY A 64 15.55 -15.61 10.44
C GLY A 64 16.18 -16.60 11.42
N LEU A 65 15.34 -17.32 12.19
CA LEU A 65 15.80 -18.35 13.12
C LEU A 65 16.47 -19.52 12.38
N ILE A 66 15.89 -19.99 11.28
CA ILE A 66 16.47 -21.06 10.46
C ILE A 66 17.86 -20.64 9.96
N ARG A 67 18.00 -19.44 9.41
CA ARG A 67 19.28 -18.90 8.95
C ARG A 67 20.31 -18.80 10.09
N ALA A 68 19.85 -18.43 11.29
CA ALA A 68 20.70 -18.40 12.46
C ALA A 68 21.19 -19.81 12.85
N ILE A 69 20.32 -20.82 12.85
CA ILE A 69 20.67 -22.22 13.14
C ILE A 69 21.71 -22.73 12.14
N GLU A 70 21.52 -22.46 10.86
CA GLU A 70 22.43 -22.91 9.77
C GLU A 70 23.82 -22.28 9.84
N ARG A 71 23.92 -21.05 10.38
CA ARG A 71 25.18 -20.29 10.46
C ARG A 71 25.85 -20.31 11.82
N PHE A 72 25.18 -20.86 12.83
CA PHE A 72 25.71 -20.86 14.19
C PHE A 72 26.87 -21.83 14.34
N ASN A 73 27.98 -21.35 14.91
CA ASN A 73 29.10 -22.19 15.31
C ASN A 73 29.14 -22.30 16.83
N PRO A 74 28.86 -23.51 17.39
CA PRO A 74 28.86 -23.74 18.86
C PRO A 74 30.21 -23.51 19.55
N HIS A 75 31.31 -23.54 18.77
CA HIS A 75 32.68 -23.41 19.32
C HIS A 75 33.14 -21.96 19.52
N GLN A 76 32.33 -20.96 19.12
CA GLN A 76 32.69 -19.55 19.26
C GLN A 76 32.40 -18.98 20.66
N GLY A 77 31.88 -19.73 21.58
CA GLY A 77 31.70 -19.32 22.99
C GLY A 77 30.57 -18.31 23.24
N CYS A 78 29.72 -18.01 22.24
CA CYS A 78 28.56 -17.16 22.41
C CYS A 78 27.26 -17.97 22.59
N ALA A 79 26.32 -17.44 23.39
CA ALA A 79 25.02 -18.05 23.53
C ALA A 79 24.22 -17.99 22.24
N PHE A 80 23.57 -19.10 21.84
CA PHE A 80 22.76 -19.15 20.62
C PHE A 80 21.68 -18.06 20.56
N SER A 81 21.01 -17.76 21.68
CA SER A 81 19.99 -16.72 21.75
C SER A 81 20.54 -15.34 21.37
N SER A 82 21.76 -15.00 21.82
CA SER A 82 22.41 -13.73 21.48
C SER A 82 22.77 -13.65 20.01
N PHE A 83 23.14 -14.77 19.39
CA PHE A 83 23.41 -14.87 17.97
C PHE A 83 22.15 -14.84 17.12
N ALA A 84 21.08 -15.54 17.53
CA ALA A 84 19.86 -15.69 16.74
C ALA A 84 18.98 -14.43 16.72
N ILE A 85 18.90 -13.66 17.81
CA ILE A 85 18.06 -12.46 17.90
C ILE A 85 18.35 -11.43 16.79
N PRO A 86 19.61 -11.09 16.48
CA PRO A 86 19.93 -10.21 15.35
C PRO A 86 19.45 -10.72 13.99
N TYR A 87 19.55 -12.04 13.75
CA TYR A 87 19.08 -12.66 12.51
C TYR A 87 17.56 -12.58 12.38
N ILE A 88 16.83 -12.96 13.44
CA ILE A 88 15.36 -12.89 13.50
C ILE A 88 14.91 -11.45 13.25
N ARG A 89 15.51 -10.49 13.98
CA ARG A 89 15.20 -9.06 13.82
C ARG A 89 15.53 -8.55 12.43
N GLY A 90 16.66 -8.95 11.88
CA GLY A 90 17.10 -8.56 10.55
C GLY A 90 16.12 -8.98 9.46
N GLU A 91 15.62 -10.22 9.48
CA GLU A 91 14.63 -10.71 8.53
C GLU A 91 13.30 -9.93 8.63
N MET A 92 12.82 -9.68 9.85
CA MET A 92 11.61 -8.88 10.04
C MET A 92 11.77 -7.46 9.51
N LEU A 93 12.92 -6.80 9.77
CA LEU A 93 13.22 -5.46 9.25
C LEU A 93 13.34 -5.44 7.73
N HIS A 94 13.95 -6.47 7.12
CA HIS A 94 14.02 -6.62 5.67
C HIS A 94 12.63 -6.77 5.06
N PHE A 95 11.78 -7.60 5.66
CA PHE A 95 10.41 -7.77 5.22
C PHE A 95 9.62 -6.45 5.30
N LEU A 96 9.64 -5.78 6.45
CA LEU A 96 8.95 -4.51 6.66
C LEU A 96 9.42 -3.42 5.71
N ARG A 97 10.71 -3.39 5.36
CA ARG A 97 11.25 -2.42 4.43
C ARG A 97 10.88 -2.70 2.98
N ASP A 98 10.99 -3.98 2.56
CA ASP A 98 11.03 -4.33 1.14
C ASP A 98 9.69 -4.92 0.64
N LYS A 99 8.85 -5.48 1.52
CA LYS A 99 7.65 -6.25 1.14
C LYS A 99 6.34 -5.81 1.79
N SER A 100 6.38 -5.12 2.92
CA SER A 100 5.14 -4.76 3.65
C SER A 100 4.36 -3.61 3.02
N SER A 101 4.93 -2.90 2.07
CA SER A 101 4.29 -1.74 1.45
C SER A 101 3.61 -2.12 0.14
N VAL A 102 2.31 -1.80 0.02
CA VAL A 102 1.52 -1.98 -1.20
C VAL A 102 2.09 -1.11 -2.33
N LEU A 103 2.42 0.14 -2.01
CA LEU A 103 3.06 1.06 -2.95
C LEU A 103 4.58 1.07 -2.73
N LYS A 104 5.33 0.77 -3.78
CA LYS A 104 6.79 0.79 -3.74
C LYS A 104 7.30 2.22 -3.86
N VAL A 105 7.77 2.78 -2.74
CA VAL A 105 8.43 4.08 -2.69
C VAL A 105 9.93 3.90 -2.92
N PRO A 106 10.59 4.72 -3.77
CA PRO A 106 12.03 4.69 -3.95
C PRO A 106 12.78 4.81 -2.63
N ARG A 107 13.87 4.05 -2.48
CA ARG A 107 14.64 3.95 -1.22
C ARG A 107 15.15 5.31 -0.74
N ARG A 108 15.64 6.13 -1.67
CA ARG A 108 16.08 7.51 -1.37
C ARG A 108 15.01 8.32 -0.64
N TRP A 109 13.74 8.24 -1.05
CA TRP A 109 12.64 8.97 -0.42
C TRP A 109 12.27 8.42 0.95
N GLN A 110 12.39 7.11 1.14
CA GLN A 110 12.18 6.50 2.46
C GLN A 110 13.25 6.96 3.46
N GLU A 111 14.52 6.97 3.04
CA GLU A 111 15.66 7.43 3.83
C GLU A 111 15.51 8.92 4.14
N LEU A 112 15.22 9.75 3.12
CA LEU A 112 15.00 11.19 3.26
C LEU A 112 13.88 11.50 4.27
N TYR A 113 12.74 10.82 4.18
CA TYR A 113 11.64 11.00 5.12
C TYR A 113 12.03 10.57 6.56
N SER A 114 12.72 9.44 6.70
CA SER A 114 13.18 8.95 8.00
C SER A 114 14.17 9.93 8.67
N ASP A 115 15.07 10.52 7.88
CA ASP A 115 16.04 11.51 8.41
C ASP A 115 15.34 12.84 8.75
N GLY A 116 14.35 13.24 7.96
CA GLY A 116 13.50 14.39 8.28
C GLY A 116 12.72 14.22 9.59
N GLU A 117 12.18 13.01 9.85
CA GLU A 117 11.54 12.71 11.14
C GLU A 117 12.50 12.80 12.34
N LYS A 118 13.76 12.39 12.16
CA LYS A 118 14.79 12.54 13.22
C LYS A 118 15.05 14.01 13.52
N ILE A 119 15.24 14.82 12.47
CA ILE A 119 15.42 16.26 12.60
C ILE A 119 14.22 16.90 13.29
N GLN A 120 13.00 16.51 12.93
CA GLN A 120 11.78 17.02 13.55
C GLN A 120 11.72 16.71 15.05
N LYS A 121 12.09 15.49 15.45
CA LYS A 121 12.17 15.07 16.86
C LYS A 121 13.25 15.86 17.63
N GLU A 122 14.41 16.06 17.02
CA GLU A 122 15.48 16.87 17.62
C GLU A 122 15.07 18.33 17.79
N PHE A 123 14.41 18.92 16.78
CA PHE A 123 13.89 20.29 16.84
C PHE A 123 12.85 20.45 17.95
N SER A 124 11.92 19.50 18.03
CA SER A 124 10.90 19.49 19.09
C SER A 124 11.53 19.41 20.49
N SER A 125 12.57 18.58 20.64
CA SER A 125 13.30 18.45 21.91
C SER A 125 14.10 19.70 22.29
N LYS A 126 14.72 20.40 21.30
CA LYS A 126 15.57 21.57 21.54
C LYS A 126 14.78 22.86 21.66
N PHE A 127 13.74 23.06 20.89
CA PHE A 127 13.04 24.33 20.73
C PHE A 127 11.59 24.30 21.22
N GLY A 128 11.06 23.14 21.66
CA GLY A 128 9.69 22.98 22.13
C GLY A 128 8.62 23.19 21.04
N ARG A 129 9.00 23.26 19.75
CA ARG A 129 8.10 23.41 18.60
C ARG A 129 8.47 22.44 17.48
N SER A 130 7.53 22.14 16.62
CA SER A 130 7.79 21.39 15.38
C SER A 130 8.62 22.23 14.40
N ALA A 131 9.56 21.59 13.70
CA ALA A 131 10.28 22.22 12.60
C ALA A 131 9.35 22.45 11.40
N THR A 132 9.55 23.55 10.68
CA THR A 132 8.87 23.82 9.43
C THR A 132 9.47 22.98 8.28
N ASP A 133 8.69 22.74 7.21
CA ASP A 133 9.19 22.01 6.05
C ASP A 133 10.43 22.68 5.42
N THR A 134 10.53 24.01 5.50
CA THR A 134 11.70 24.77 5.06
C THR A 134 12.95 24.54 5.91
N GLU A 135 12.78 24.43 7.22
CA GLU A 135 13.89 24.14 8.15
C GLU A 135 14.40 22.72 7.99
N ILE A 136 13.47 21.75 7.79
CA ILE A 136 13.83 20.34 7.54
C ILE A 136 14.55 20.21 6.20
N ALA A 137 14.00 20.77 5.11
CA ALA A 137 14.64 20.74 3.80
C ALA A 137 16.05 21.32 3.81
N LYS A 138 16.23 22.46 4.50
CA LYS A 138 17.54 23.09 4.67
C LYS A 138 18.52 22.22 5.48
N ALA A 139 18.04 21.55 6.53
CA ALA A 139 18.87 20.68 7.35
C ALA A 139 19.28 19.39 6.63
N LEU A 140 18.46 18.93 5.67
CA LEU A 140 18.71 17.76 4.83
C LEU A 140 19.49 18.09 3.53
N ASP A 141 19.74 19.37 3.26
CA ASP A 141 20.36 19.89 2.04
C ASP A 141 19.61 19.44 0.75
N VAL A 142 18.28 19.54 0.79
CA VAL A 142 17.39 19.21 -0.34
C VAL A 142 16.44 20.37 -0.64
N SER A 143 15.81 20.32 -1.82
CA SER A 143 14.76 21.28 -2.15
C SER A 143 13.50 21.06 -1.31
N ILE A 144 12.73 22.13 -1.07
CA ILE A 144 11.44 22.03 -0.36
C ILE A 144 10.50 21.10 -1.10
N GLN A 145 10.51 21.14 -2.43
CA GLN A 145 9.68 20.27 -3.26
C GLN A 145 10.04 18.80 -3.07
N GLU A 146 11.31 18.44 -3.09
CA GLU A 146 11.78 17.06 -2.89
C GLU A 146 11.40 16.55 -1.50
N TRP A 147 11.50 17.40 -0.46
CA TRP A 147 11.02 17.05 0.88
C TRP A 147 9.51 16.80 0.91
N GLN A 148 8.71 17.68 0.29
CA GLN A 148 7.25 17.53 0.24
C GLN A 148 6.83 16.27 -0.51
N GLU A 149 7.49 15.96 -1.64
CA GLU A 149 7.26 14.74 -2.41
C GLU A 149 7.59 13.48 -1.58
N SER A 150 8.71 13.48 -0.85
CA SER A 150 9.08 12.36 0.03
C SER A 150 8.07 12.15 1.16
N LYS A 151 7.57 13.23 1.75
CA LYS A 151 6.53 13.23 2.79
C LYS A 151 5.21 12.66 2.24
N LEU A 152 4.78 13.11 1.06
CA LEU A 152 3.59 12.61 0.39
C LEU A 152 3.72 11.12 0.04
N ALA A 153 4.87 10.71 -0.46
CA ALA A 153 5.15 9.31 -0.77
C ALA A 153 5.12 8.42 0.49
N ALA A 154 5.64 8.91 1.61
CA ALA A 154 5.60 8.19 2.89
C ALA A 154 4.16 8.06 3.42
N GLN A 155 3.34 9.10 3.32
CA GLN A 155 1.93 9.08 3.72
C GLN A 155 1.09 8.11 2.88
N ASN A 156 1.34 8.06 1.56
CA ASN A 156 0.62 7.20 0.63
C ASN A 156 1.14 5.75 0.60
N ARG A 157 2.16 5.42 1.38
CA ARG A 157 2.75 4.08 1.42
C ARG A 157 1.75 2.99 1.81
N GLN A 158 0.79 3.33 2.65
CA GLN A 158 -0.28 2.44 3.12
C GLN A 158 -1.62 3.04 2.73
N PRO A 159 -2.17 2.70 1.55
CA PRO A 159 -3.49 3.13 1.15
C PRO A 159 -4.54 2.52 2.09
N LEU A 160 -5.60 3.29 2.37
CA LEU A 160 -6.75 2.80 3.10
C LEU A 160 -7.53 1.80 2.25
N SER A 161 -8.11 0.78 2.90
CA SER A 161 -9.02 -0.13 2.22
C SER A 161 -10.32 0.60 1.85
N LEU A 162 -10.81 0.40 0.64
CA LEU A 162 -12.12 0.90 0.24
C LEU A 162 -13.27 0.19 1.01
N ASP A 163 -13.02 -1.01 1.50
CA ASP A 163 -13.98 -1.77 2.32
C ASP A 163 -13.93 -1.35 3.81
N ALA A 164 -13.05 -0.43 4.19
CA ALA A 164 -13.01 0.07 5.55
C ALA A 164 -14.33 0.78 5.89
N THR A 165 -14.93 0.41 7.01
CA THR A 165 -16.19 1.01 7.47
C THR A 165 -15.96 2.43 7.96
N VAL A 166 -16.77 3.38 7.48
CA VAL A 166 -16.76 4.79 7.85
C VAL A 166 -18.00 5.08 8.69
N GLY A 167 -17.81 5.50 9.93
CA GLY A 167 -18.89 5.97 10.81
C GLY A 167 -19.06 5.18 12.10
N ASN A 168 -19.43 5.90 13.15
CA ASN A 168 -19.71 5.38 14.49
C ASN A 168 -21.19 5.07 14.72
N GLN A 169 -22.04 5.09 13.70
CA GLN A 169 -23.47 4.82 13.86
C GLN A 169 -23.77 3.35 13.67
N ILE A 170 -24.42 2.78 14.68
CA ILE A 170 -24.65 1.34 14.91
C ILE A 170 -25.50 0.67 13.82
N ASP A 171 -26.18 1.41 12.97
CA ASP A 171 -27.23 0.85 12.09
C ASP A 171 -26.89 0.79 10.59
N VAL A 172 -25.82 1.43 10.10
CA VAL A 172 -25.43 1.35 8.68
C VAL A 172 -23.92 1.25 8.54
N LEU A 173 -23.46 0.09 8.14
CA LEU A 173 -22.07 -0.16 7.77
C LEU A 173 -21.85 0.39 6.34
N VAL A 174 -21.46 1.66 6.24
CA VAL A 174 -21.07 2.29 4.97
C VAL A 174 -19.57 2.08 4.77
N SER A 175 -19.15 1.54 3.62
CA SER A 175 -17.74 1.42 3.29
C SER A 175 -17.16 2.76 2.82
N LEU A 176 -15.85 2.93 2.93
CA LEU A 176 -15.15 4.11 2.39
C LEU A 176 -15.41 4.25 0.88
N GLY A 177 -15.47 3.12 0.16
CA GLY A 177 -15.78 3.08 -1.27
C GLY A 177 -17.15 3.67 -1.62
N ASP A 178 -18.16 3.42 -0.78
CA ASP A 178 -19.52 3.95 -0.99
C ASP A 178 -19.63 5.46 -0.77
N THR A 179 -18.64 6.07 -0.10
CA THR A 179 -18.61 7.53 0.15
C THR A 179 -17.92 8.31 -0.96
N ILE A 180 -17.22 7.63 -1.86
CA ILE A 180 -16.47 8.27 -2.95
C ILE A 180 -17.42 8.58 -4.09
N ALA A 181 -17.61 9.89 -4.37
CA ALA A 181 -18.43 10.32 -5.50
C ALA A 181 -17.74 10.00 -6.84
N ASP A 182 -18.50 9.50 -7.81
CA ASP A 182 -18.03 9.35 -9.18
C ASP A 182 -17.86 10.74 -9.81
N SER A 183 -16.62 11.12 -10.12
CA SER A 183 -16.30 12.41 -10.76
C SER A 183 -16.89 12.57 -12.15
N HIS A 184 -17.20 11.46 -12.84
CA HIS A 184 -17.82 11.46 -14.17
C HIS A 184 -19.34 11.48 -14.13
N TYR A 185 -19.95 11.18 -12.98
CA TYR A 185 -21.42 11.11 -12.87
C TYR A 185 -22.10 12.41 -13.29
N GLN A 186 -21.61 13.55 -12.85
CA GLN A 186 -22.18 14.85 -13.22
C GLN A 186 -22.07 15.11 -14.74
N THR A 187 -20.94 14.77 -15.33
CA THR A 187 -20.73 14.92 -16.78
C THR A 187 -21.69 14.01 -17.56
N LEU A 188 -21.88 12.77 -17.12
CA LEU A 188 -22.81 11.83 -17.74
C LEU A 188 -24.26 12.31 -17.59
N GLN A 189 -24.62 12.85 -16.43
CA GLN A 189 -25.94 13.41 -16.17
C GLN A 189 -26.22 14.60 -17.11
N TYR A 190 -25.31 15.55 -17.23
CA TYR A 190 -25.46 16.67 -18.17
C TYR A 190 -25.61 16.20 -19.62
N LEU A 191 -24.81 15.24 -20.07
CA LEU A 191 -24.93 14.68 -21.41
C LEU A 191 -26.27 14.00 -21.65
N GLU A 192 -26.81 13.33 -20.66
CA GLU A 192 -28.12 12.67 -20.79
C GLU A 192 -29.28 13.71 -20.75
N GLU A 193 -29.16 14.75 -19.93
CA GLU A 193 -30.10 15.88 -19.90
C GLU A 193 -30.12 16.61 -21.26
N ASP A 194 -28.94 16.92 -21.81
CA ASP A 194 -28.79 17.54 -23.13
C ASP A 194 -29.40 16.65 -24.24
N ARG A 195 -29.19 15.33 -24.17
CA ARG A 195 -29.76 14.37 -25.09
C ARG A 195 -31.29 14.35 -25.02
N GLN A 196 -31.85 14.35 -23.82
CA GLN A 196 -33.31 14.36 -23.62
C GLN A 196 -33.92 15.67 -24.13
N GLN A 197 -33.27 16.83 -23.85
CA GLN A 197 -33.70 18.11 -24.37
C GLN A 197 -33.65 18.13 -25.91
N LEU A 198 -32.58 17.63 -26.52
CA LEU A 198 -32.45 17.51 -27.95
C LEU A 198 -33.53 16.62 -28.56
N GLN A 199 -33.81 15.46 -27.97
CA GLN A 199 -34.88 14.56 -28.41
C GLN A 199 -36.25 15.21 -28.29
N GLY A 200 -36.48 15.94 -27.19
CA GLY A 200 -37.73 16.73 -26.99
C GLY A 200 -37.92 17.81 -28.07
N ALA A 201 -36.87 18.59 -28.34
CA ALA A 201 -36.89 19.58 -29.37
C ALA A 201 -37.09 18.97 -30.79
N MET A 202 -36.40 17.86 -31.06
CA MET A 202 -36.54 17.16 -32.35
C MET A 202 -37.95 16.57 -32.55
N SER A 203 -38.61 16.14 -31.48
CA SER A 203 -39.98 15.63 -31.57
C SER A 203 -41.04 16.67 -31.89
N GLN A 204 -40.76 17.98 -31.60
CA GLN A 204 -41.64 19.10 -31.87
C GLN A 204 -41.48 19.63 -33.30
N LEU A 205 -40.42 19.21 -34.01
CA LEU A 205 -40.19 19.65 -35.38
C LEU A 205 -41.10 18.95 -36.40
N GLU A 206 -41.45 19.69 -37.47
CA GLU A 206 -42.12 19.08 -38.61
C GLU A 206 -41.28 17.94 -39.22
N GLU A 207 -41.92 16.85 -39.62
CA GLU A 207 -41.29 15.61 -40.09
C GLU A 207 -40.19 15.84 -41.14
N LYS A 208 -40.44 16.76 -42.12
CA LYS A 208 -39.44 17.08 -43.14
C LYS A 208 -38.20 17.78 -42.56
N THR A 209 -38.40 18.70 -41.62
CA THR A 209 -37.32 19.44 -40.96
C THR A 209 -36.50 18.50 -40.09
N ARG A 210 -37.15 17.63 -39.31
CA ARG A 210 -36.49 16.61 -38.50
C ARG A 210 -35.65 15.67 -39.36
N ALA A 211 -36.21 15.15 -40.47
CA ALA A 211 -35.51 14.29 -41.40
C ALA A 211 -34.28 15.01 -42.04
N ALA A 212 -34.38 16.30 -42.33
CA ALA A 212 -33.26 17.07 -42.83
C ALA A 212 -32.12 17.17 -41.85
N ILE A 213 -32.44 17.49 -40.58
CA ILE A 213 -31.44 17.58 -39.49
C ILE A 213 -30.80 16.21 -39.26
N GLU A 214 -31.58 15.13 -39.18
CA GLU A 214 -31.06 13.78 -39.01
C GLU A 214 -30.12 13.38 -40.16
N CYS A 215 -30.47 13.65 -41.40
CA CYS A 215 -29.65 13.30 -42.57
C CYS A 215 -28.34 14.09 -42.59
N VAL A 216 -28.39 15.39 -42.33
CA VAL A 216 -27.21 16.27 -42.45
C VAL A 216 -26.28 16.17 -41.23
N PHE A 217 -26.82 16.26 -40.00
CA PHE A 217 -26.02 16.35 -38.80
C PHE A 217 -25.71 14.99 -38.13
N ILE A 218 -26.67 14.07 -38.11
CA ILE A 218 -26.46 12.77 -37.46
C ILE A 218 -25.82 11.77 -38.43
N ARG A 219 -26.34 11.68 -39.68
CA ARG A 219 -25.81 10.78 -40.72
C ARG A 219 -24.71 11.35 -41.56
N GLN A 220 -24.38 12.67 -41.35
CA GLN A 220 -23.35 13.42 -42.07
C GLN A 220 -23.44 13.33 -43.61
N LEU A 221 -24.66 13.20 -44.15
CA LEU A 221 -24.88 13.14 -45.59
C LEU A 221 -24.69 14.51 -46.24
N PRO A 222 -24.11 14.57 -47.44
CA PRO A 222 -24.08 15.80 -48.25
C PRO A 222 -25.49 16.34 -48.47
N ARG A 223 -25.67 17.64 -48.43
CA ARG A 223 -26.99 18.32 -48.59
C ARG A 223 -27.76 17.88 -49.83
N LYS A 224 -27.06 17.58 -50.95
CA LYS A 224 -27.66 17.09 -52.18
C LYS A 224 -28.29 15.70 -52.00
N GLU A 225 -27.63 14.80 -51.26
CA GLU A 225 -28.12 13.47 -50.98
C GLU A 225 -29.25 13.48 -49.92
N ALA A 226 -29.14 14.30 -48.92
CA ALA A 226 -30.18 14.52 -47.92
C ALA A 226 -31.48 15.02 -48.62
N ALA A 227 -31.36 16.03 -49.50
CA ALA A 227 -32.47 16.58 -50.28
C ALA A 227 -33.17 15.52 -51.13
N LYS A 228 -32.38 14.70 -51.83
CA LYS A 228 -32.92 13.59 -52.67
C LYS A 228 -33.66 12.56 -51.82
N LYS A 229 -33.17 12.25 -50.62
CA LYS A 229 -33.78 11.28 -49.72
C LYS A 229 -35.09 11.76 -49.09
N ILE A 230 -35.21 13.04 -48.83
CA ILE A 230 -36.38 13.68 -48.18
C ILE A 230 -37.41 14.12 -49.27
N GLY A 231 -37.02 14.24 -50.51
CA GLY A 231 -37.88 14.68 -51.59
C GLY A 231 -38.05 16.20 -51.67
N VAL A 232 -37.00 16.99 -51.29
CA VAL A 232 -37.00 18.44 -51.29
C VAL A 232 -35.81 18.97 -52.10
N SER A 233 -35.79 20.29 -52.39
CA SER A 233 -34.64 20.89 -53.06
C SER A 233 -33.43 21.03 -52.14
N PRO A 234 -32.18 20.98 -52.63
CA PRO A 234 -31.00 21.23 -51.84
C PRO A 234 -30.97 22.60 -51.15
N MET A 235 -31.63 23.58 -51.75
CA MET A 235 -31.80 24.92 -51.21
C MET A 235 -32.71 24.92 -49.99
N THR A 236 -33.76 24.08 -50.00
CA THR A 236 -34.69 23.94 -48.87
C THR A 236 -33.99 23.29 -47.66
N VAL A 237 -33.08 22.34 -47.89
CA VAL A 237 -32.27 21.73 -46.81
C VAL A 237 -31.24 22.69 -46.21
N SER A 238 -30.84 23.73 -46.97
CA SER A 238 -29.88 24.75 -46.48
C SER A 238 -30.55 25.89 -45.73
N ARG A 239 -31.85 26.08 -45.89
CA ARG A 239 -32.62 27.20 -45.30
C ARG A 239 -33.12 26.81 -43.90
#